data_edabc61917d97891e8b5a48c67c8ef96
#
_entry.id   edabc61917d97891e8b5a48c67c8ef96
#
_cell.length_a   1.000
_cell.length_b   1.000
_cell.length_c   1.000
_cell.angle_alpha   90.00
_cell.angle_beta   90.00
_cell.angle_gamma   90.00
#
_symmetry.space_group_name_H-M   'P 1'
#
loop_
_entity.id
_entity.type
_entity.pdbx_description
1 polymer ?
#
loop_
_entity_poly.entity_id
_entity_poly.type
_entity_poly.pdbx_seq_one_letter_code
_entity_poly.pdbx_strand_id
1 'polypeptide(L)'
;VAYILRHAGAKTLATDSGLAELARAAAKLDTEVKDFIWLPSEDLSDAAPGMASFHDLAACTDALPDTPLQSTDLLQIVYTSGTESAPKGAMLTHDAVLWQYVSCCINAEVAEHDVALHALPLYHCAQLDVFFGPAIYIGSENHITAKPTPDNLLPMMAEHGITSFFAPPTVWIALLRSPLFDKTDLSKLAKGYYGASIMPVEVMKEISRRLPHLRLWNLYGQTEIAPLATMLGPDDQLRKPGSAGRAVLNVETRVV
;
A
#
# COMPACT_ATOMS: atom_id res chain seq x y z
N VAL A 1 -5.87 12.40 15.53
CA VAL A 1 -4.79 11.52 16.02
C VAL A 1 -5.12 10.99 17.40
N ALA A 2 -5.30 11.84 18.44
CA ALA A 2 -5.56 11.39 19.83
C ALA A 2 -6.74 10.39 19.97
N TYR A 3 -7.84 10.62 19.24
CA TYR A 3 -8.97 9.67 19.20
C TYR A 3 -8.50 8.26 18.78
N ILE A 4 -7.73 8.16 17.70
CA ILE A 4 -7.23 6.88 17.19
C ILE A 4 -6.31 6.21 18.20
N LEU A 5 -5.36 6.95 18.79
CA LEU A 5 -4.43 6.42 19.80
C LEU A 5 -5.16 5.82 21.01
N ARG A 6 -6.15 6.54 21.52
CA ARG A 6 -7.00 6.11 22.64
C ARG A 6 -7.87 4.90 22.27
N HIS A 7 -8.55 4.98 21.13
CA HIS A 7 -9.45 3.92 20.64
C HIS A 7 -8.71 2.61 20.36
N ALA A 8 -7.46 2.70 19.85
CA ALA A 8 -6.61 1.53 19.61
C ALA A 8 -5.85 1.05 20.86
N GLY A 9 -5.87 1.79 21.97
CA GLY A 9 -5.05 1.48 23.15
C GLY A 9 -3.55 1.55 22.85
N ALA A 10 -3.12 2.46 21.95
CA ALA A 10 -1.74 2.58 21.53
C ALA A 10 -0.83 3.00 22.70
N LYS A 11 0.24 2.24 22.94
CA LYS A 11 1.21 2.49 24.01
C LYS A 11 2.50 3.13 23.49
N THR A 12 2.83 2.86 22.23
CA THR A 12 4.02 3.39 21.55
C THR A 12 3.60 4.13 20.29
N LEU A 13 4.22 5.26 20.00
CA LEU A 13 3.94 6.06 18.80
C LEU A 13 5.24 6.31 18.02
N ALA A 14 5.29 5.81 16.79
CA ALA A 14 6.38 6.11 15.88
C ALA A 14 6.09 7.40 15.10
N THR A 15 7.09 8.26 14.94
CA THR A 15 6.96 9.56 14.26
C THR A 15 8.29 10.00 13.65
N ASP A 16 8.23 10.86 12.66
CA ASP A 16 9.37 11.55 12.05
C ASP A 16 9.47 13.01 12.51
N SER A 17 10.45 13.75 11.98
CA SER A 17 10.68 15.17 12.31
C SER A 17 9.48 16.06 11.99
N GLY A 18 8.79 15.79 10.85
CA GLY A 18 7.67 16.60 10.42
C GLY A 18 6.43 16.50 11.28
N LEU A 19 6.26 15.41 12.03
CA LEU A 19 5.07 15.13 12.84
C LEU A 19 5.33 15.04 14.34
N ALA A 20 6.58 15.20 14.80
CA ALA A 20 6.97 15.01 16.19
C ALA A 20 6.18 15.86 17.20
N GLU A 21 5.98 17.15 16.90
CA GLU A 21 5.21 18.04 17.78
C GLU A 21 3.73 17.65 17.84
N LEU A 22 3.14 17.27 16.71
CA LEU A 22 1.77 16.75 16.65
C LEU A 22 1.64 15.45 17.44
N ALA A 23 2.60 14.54 17.32
CA ALA A 23 2.63 13.27 18.04
C ALA A 23 2.66 13.49 19.56
N ARG A 24 3.55 14.37 20.03
CA ARG A 24 3.64 14.74 21.46
C ARG A 24 2.37 15.41 21.98
N ALA A 25 1.80 16.34 21.21
CA ALA A 25 0.57 17.01 21.58
C ALA A 25 -0.62 16.03 21.66
N ALA A 26 -0.72 15.13 20.69
CA ALA A 26 -1.78 14.12 20.65
C ALA A 26 -1.66 13.12 21.81
N ALA A 27 -0.46 12.68 22.15
CA ALA A 27 -0.22 11.75 23.24
C ALA A 27 -0.64 12.29 24.63
N LYS A 28 -0.61 13.61 24.82
CA LYS A 28 -1.05 14.27 26.08
C LYS A 28 -2.57 14.35 26.24
N LEU A 29 -3.35 13.99 25.22
CA LEU A 29 -4.80 14.11 25.19
C LEU A 29 -5.51 12.82 25.64
N ASP A 30 -5.26 12.40 26.88
CA ASP A 30 -5.90 11.23 27.49
C ASP A 30 -5.69 9.95 26.65
N THR A 31 -4.44 9.62 26.35
CA THR A 31 -4.02 8.40 25.66
C THR A 31 -3.12 7.55 26.56
N GLU A 32 -2.90 6.28 26.20
CA GLU A 32 -1.98 5.37 26.89
C GLU A 32 -0.54 5.43 26.36
N VAL A 33 -0.25 6.33 25.41
CA VAL A 33 1.09 6.44 24.80
C VAL A 33 2.13 6.88 25.84
N LYS A 34 3.14 6.04 26.02
CA LYS A 34 4.26 6.26 26.94
C LYS A 34 5.58 6.39 26.20
N ASP A 35 5.72 5.65 25.13
CA ASP A 35 6.96 5.48 24.39
C ASP A 35 6.85 6.09 22.98
N PHE A 36 7.96 6.67 22.51
CA PHE A 36 8.06 7.23 21.17
C PHE A 36 9.24 6.61 20.44
N ILE A 37 9.04 6.31 19.16
CA ILE A 37 10.08 5.85 18.24
C ILE A 37 10.29 6.94 17.19
N TRP A 38 11.54 7.40 17.07
CA TRP A 38 11.96 8.32 16.03
C TRP A 38 12.28 7.57 14.75
N LEU A 39 11.51 7.84 13.71
CA LEU A 39 11.75 7.29 12.37
C LEU A 39 12.73 8.17 11.59
N PRO A 40 13.63 7.59 10.80
CA PRO A 40 14.49 8.36 9.91
C PRO A 40 13.62 9.08 8.87
N SER A 41 13.99 10.31 8.54
CA SER A 41 13.35 11.14 7.54
C SER A 41 14.37 11.72 6.56
N GLU A 42 13.92 12.34 5.47
CA GLU A 42 14.80 12.90 4.43
C GLU A 42 15.81 13.93 4.97
N ASP A 43 15.48 14.60 6.07
CA ASP A 43 16.34 15.59 6.72
C ASP A 43 17.45 14.97 7.58
N LEU A 44 17.50 13.65 7.71
CA LEU A 44 18.49 12.88 8.50
C LEU A 44 18.70 13.44 9.92
N SER A 45 17.67 14.05 10.50
CA SER A 45 17.74 14.62 11.83
C SER A 45 17.95 13.55 12.89
N ASP A 46 18.75 13.87 13.90
CA ASP A 46 18.92 13.03 15.10
C ASP A 46 17.59 12.84 15.82
N ALA A 47 17.48 11.73 16.56
CA ALA A 47 16.28 11.44 17.32
C ALA A 47 15.99 12.59 18.31
N ALA A 48 14.74 13.04 18.31
CA ALA A 48 14.32 14.09 19.22
C ALA A 48 14.44 13.64 20.69
N PRO A 49 14.75 14.55 21.62
CA PRO A 49 14.90 14.20 23.04
C PRO A 49 13.70 13.41 23.57
N GLY A 50 13.97 12.29 24.24
CA GLY A 50 12.97 11.40 24.82
C GLY A 50 12.27 10.47 23.82
N MET A 51 12.83 10.29 22.61
CA MET A 51 12.38 9.31 21.63
C MET A 51 13.50 8.29 21.37
N ALA A 52 13.15 7.00 21.25
CA ALA A 52 14.10 5.96 20.89
C ALA A 52 14.38 6.02 19.38
N SER A 53 15.66 5.95 18.98
CA SER A 53 16.02 5.91 17.56
C SER A 53 15.60 4.59 16.92
N PHE A 54 14.91 4.64 15.79
CA PHE A 54 14.60 3.44 15.01
C PHE A 54 15.86 2.68 14.60
N HIS A 55 16.93 3.36 14.23
CA HIS A 55 18.20 2.73 13.87
C HIS A 55 18.80 1.91 15.01
N ASP A 56 18.76 2.47 16.24
CA ASP A 56 19.26 1.76 17.42
C ASP A 56 18.41 0.53 17.75
N LEU A 57 17.08 0.66 17.62
CA LEU A 57 16.15 -0.46 17.81
C LEU A 57 16.34 -1.54 16.74
N ALA A 58 16.53 -1.15 15.48
CA ALA A 58 16.77 -2.07 14.36
C ALA A 58 18.13 -2.79 14.44
N ALA A 59 19.10 -2.18 15.10
CA ALA A 59 20.43 -2.77 15.36
C ALA A 59 20.43 -3.74 16.54
N CYS A 60 19.31 -3.89 17.26
CA CYS A 60 19.20 -4.81 18.39
C CYS A 60 19.42 -6.26 17.95
N THR A 61 20.29 -6.96 18.64
CA THR A 61 20.62 -8.38 18.38
C THR A 61 20.04 -9.32 19.45
N ASP A 62 19.23 -8.80 20.33
CA ASP A 62 18.58 -9.60 21.37
C ASP A 62 17.66 -10.65 20.75
N ALA A 63 17.56 -11.81 21.37
CA ALA A 63 16.64 -12.84 20.92
C ALA A 63 15.20 -12.35 21.00
N LEU A 64 14.41 -12.65 19.95
CA LEU A 64 12.97 -12.38 19.98
C LEU A 64 12.32 -13.12 21.15
N PRO A 65 11.40 -12.48 21.89
CA PRO A 65 10.65 -13.18 22.93
C PRO A 65 9.85 -14.33 22.32
N ASP A 66 9.83 -15.47 22.99
CA ASP A 66 8.98 -16.60 22.62
C ASP A 66 7.52 -16.30 23.02
N THR A 67 6.85 -15.56 22.15
CA THR A 67 5.45 -15.17 22.34
C THR A 67 4.57 -16.10 21.51
N PRO A 68 3.71 -16.91 22.12
CA PRO A 68 2.79 -17.78 21.39
C PRO A 68 1.78 -16.91 20.63
N LEU A 69 1.80 -16.97 19.30
CA LEU A 69 0.84 -16.29 18.42
C LEU A 69 -0.13 -17.32 17.85
N GLN A 70 -1.42 -16.94 17.82
CA GLN A 70 -2.45 -17.67 17.11
C GLN A 70 -2.77 -16.97 15.81
N SER A 71 -3.16 -17.71 14.80
CA SER A 71 -3.54 -17.15 13.48
C SER A 71 -4.70 -16.17 13.56
N THR A 72 -5.55 -16.33 14.57
CA THR A 72 -6.69 -15.45 14.86
C THR A 72 -6.34 -14.21 15.68
N ASP A 73 -5.10 -14.09 16.14
CA ASP A 73 -4.67 -12.90 16.87
C ASP A 73 -4.68 -11.67 15.94
N LEU A 74 -4.92 -10.51 16.54
CA LEU A 74 -4.94 -9.25 15.84
C LEU A 74 -3.53 -8.89 15.35
N LEU A 75 -3.37 -8.72 14.03
CA LEU A 75 -2.13 -8.26 13.43
C LEU A 75 -2.08 -6.73 13.32
N GLN A 76 -3.16 -6.13 12.80
CA GLN A 76 -3.22 -4.71 12.54
C GLN A 76 -4.63 -4.14 12.66
N ILE A 77 -4.71 -2.84 12.99
CA ILE A 77 -5.95 -2.04 12.94
C ILE A 77 -5.74 -0.93 11.92
N VAL A 78 -6.49 -0.97 10.82
CA VAL A 78 -6.44 0.07 9.79
C VAL A 78 -7.65 0.97 9.91
N TYR A 79 -7.41 2.27 10.15
CA TYR A 79 -8.50 3.23 10.32
C TYR A 79 -9.02 3.75 8.99
N THR A 80 -10.35 3.73 8.85
CA THR A 80 -11.06 4.32 7.71
C THR A 80 -11.78 5.60 8.14
N SER A 81 -12.03 6.52 7.20
CA SER A 81 -12.68 7.81 7.48
C SER A 81 -14.12 7.68 7.97
N GLY A 82 -14.74 6.51 7.83
CA GLY A 82 -16.14 6.28 8.22
C GLY A 82 -17.15 7.23 7.54
N THR A 83 -18.35 6.77 7.28
CA THR A 83 -19.44 7.62 6.76
C THR A 83 -20.10 8.45 7.85
N GLU A 84 -19.83 8.17 9.12
CA GLU A 84 -20.45 8.78 10.31
C GLU A 84 -19.37 9.32 11.25
N SER A 85 -19.05 10.58 11.14
CA SER A 85 -18.29 11.48 12.05
C SER A 85 -16.98 10.99 12.73
N ALA A 86 -16.79 9.72 13.08
CA ALA A 86 -15.58 9.21 13.74
C ALA A 86 -14.89 8.12 12.91
N PRO A 87 -13.54 8.10 12.84
CA PRO A 87 -12.81 7.01 12.19
C PRO A 87 -13.14 5.65 12.81
N LYS A 88 -13.28 4.61 11.95
CA LYS A 88 -13.50 3.22 12.36
C LYS A 88 -12.22 2.42 12.14
N GLY A 89 -11.84 1.60 13.11
CA GLY A 89 -10.68 0.72 13.01
C GLY A 89 -11.09 -0.67 12.52
N ALA A 90 -10.71 -1.01 11.30
CA ALA A 90 -10.86 -2.38 10.79
C ALA A 90 -9.80 -3.27 11.44
N MET A 91 -10.24 -4.30 12.15
CA MET A 91 -9.39 -5.26 12.85
C MET A 91 -9.04 -6.41 11.92
N LEU A 92 -7.77 -6.58 11.59
CA LEU A 92 -7.30 -7.62 10.69
C LEU A 92 -6.40 -8.60 11.44
N THR A 93 -6.73 -9.89 11.35
CA THR A 93 -5.97 -10.97 11.97
C THR A 93 -4.78 -11.40 11.12
N HIS A 94 -3.86 -12.16 11.70
CA HIS A 94 -2.75 -12.78 10.96
C HIS A 94 -3.26 -13.63 9.78
N ASP A 95 -4.27 -14.47 9.99
CA ASP A 95 -4.87 -15.29 8.92
C ASP A 95 -5.42 -14.42 7.78
N ALA A 96 -6.21 -13.39 8.10
CA ALA A 96 -6.84 -12.55 7.09
C ALA A 96 -5.78 -11.90 6.18
N VAL A 97 -4.71 -11.38 6.75
CA VAL A 97 -3.64 -10.70 6.00
C VAL A 97 -2.78 -11.70 5.22
N LEU A 98 -2.41 -12.85 5.82
CA LEU A 98 -1.63 -13.87 5.11
C LEU A 98 -2.38 -14.46 3.92
N TRP A 99 -3.65 -14.81 4.08
CA TRP A 99 -4.45 -15.30 2.96
C TRP A 99 -4.69 -14.25 1.88
N GLN A 100 -4.75 -12.97 2.27
CA GLN A 100 -4.75 -11.87 1.33
C GLN A 100 -3.45 -11.81 0.51
N TYR A 101 -2.28 -11.98 1.13
CA TYR A 101 -0.99 -12.01 0.42
C TYR A 101 -0.93 -13.17 -0.58
N VAL A 102 -1.37 -14.36 -0.17
CA VAL A 102 -1.48 -15.52 -1.07
C VAL A 102 -2.42 -15.21 -2.24
N SER A 103 -3.57 -14.60 -1.98
CA SER A 103 -4.51 -14.19 -3.03
C SER A 103 -3.90 -13.21 -4.01
N CYS A 104 -3.12 -12.24 -3.54
CA CYS A 104 -2.42 -11.27 -4.40
C CYS A 104 -1.34 -11.94 -5.25
N CYS A 105 -0.55 -12.85 -4.67
CA CYS A 105 0.47 -13.59 -5.42
C CYS A 105 -0.17 -14.42 -6.56
N ILE A 106 -1.30 -15.05 -6.31
CA ILE A 106 -1.96 -15.91 -7.30
C ILE A 106 -2.76 -15.10 -8.31
N ASN A 107 -3.63 -14.18 -7.86
CA ASN A 107 -4.58 -13.51 -8.75
C ASN A 107 -4.00 -12.25 -9.39
N ALA A 108 -3.20 -11.46 -8.68
CA ALA A 108 -2.52 -10.28 -9.22
C ALA A 108 -1.13 -10.60 -9.77
N GLU A 109 -0.72 -11.87 -9.72
CA GLU A 109 0.55 -12.35 -10.24
C GLU A 109 1.77 -11.62 -9.64
N VAL A 110 1.70 -11.25 -8.35
CA VAL A 110 2.87 -10.71 -7.64
C VAL A 110 3.91 -11.82 -7.51
N ALA A 111 5.12 -11.58 -7.98
CA ALA A 111 6.15 -12.60 -8.11
C ALA A 111 7.52 -12.14 -7.59
N GLU A 112 8.35 -13.09 -7.15
CA GLU A 112 9.69 -12.84 -6.61
C GLU A 112 10.57 -11.99 -7.56
N HIS A 113 10.44 -12.19 -8.85
CA HIS A 113 11.22 -11.47 -9.88
C HIS A 113 10.67 -10.08 -10.22
N ASP A 114 9.59 -9.62 -9.57
CA ASP A 114 9.10 -8.27 -9.77
C ASP A 114 10.02 -7.24 -9.14
N VAL A 115 10.15 -6.11 -9.82
CA VAL A 115 10.68 -4.87 -9.28
C VAL A 115 9.50 -3.93 -9.13
N ALA A 116 9.00 -3.76 -7.90
CA ALA A 116 7.77 -3.05 -7.61
C ALA A 116 8.03 -1.61 -7.19
N LEU A 117 7.25 -0.66 -7.73
CA LEU A 117 7.26 0.74 -7.31
C LEU A 117 6.04 1.07 -6.47
N HIS A 118 6.27 1.53 -5.25
CA HIS A 118 5.25 1.92 -4.28
C HIS A 118 5.25 3.44 -4.09
N ALA A 119 4.22 4.10 -4.58
CA ALA A 119 4.13 5.57 -4.58
C ALA A 119 2.90 6.10 -3.84
N LEU A 120 2.09 5.23 -3.28
CA LEU A 120 0.91 5.61 -2.51
C LEU A 120 1.15 5.39 -1.01
N PRO A 121 0.36 6.06 -0.15
CA PRO A 121 0.56 5.97 1.29
C PRO A 121 0.46 4.54 1.83
N LEU A 122 1.48 4.07 2.55
CA LEU A 122 1.49 2.76 3.20
C LEU A 122 0.56 2.67 4.43
N TYR A 123 0.00 3.78 4.88
CA TYR A 123 -1.08 3.75 5.88
C TYR A 123 -2.44 3.39 5.28
N HIS A 124 -2.53 3.24 3.95
CA HIS A 124 -3.73 2.78 3.26
C HIS A 124 -3.56 1.32 2.86
N CYS A 125 -4.54 0.48 3.24
CA CYS A 125 -4.52 -0.96 3.03
C CYS A 125 -4.25 -1.39 1.57
N ALA A 126 -4.70 -0.60 0.57
CA ALA A 126 -4.45 -0.94 -0.83
C ALA A 126 -2.96 -0.99 -1.18
N GLN A 127 -2.16 0.00 -0.73
CA GLN A 127 -0.73 -0.03 -0.98
C GLN A 127 -0.02 -1.01 -0.06
N LEU A 128 -0.40 -1.05 1.23
CA LEU A 128 0.23 -1.90 2.23
C LEU A 128 -0.06 -3.38 1.97
N ASP A 129 -1.34 -3.76 1.95
CA ASP A 129 -1.75 -5.16 2.06
C ASP A 129 -2.01 -5.83 0.69
N VAL A 130 -2.15 -5.06 -0.41
CA VAL A 130 -2.32 -5.65 -1.76
C VAL A 130 -1.01 -5.70 -2.54
N PHE A 131 -0.08 -4.78 -2.30
CA PHE A 131 1.14 -4.68 -3.09
C PHE A 131 2.42 -4.80 -2.27
N PHE A 132 2.62 -3.95 -1.25
CA PHE A 132 3.88 -3.93 -0.51
C PHE A 132 4.07 -5.19 0.34
N GLY A 133 3.07 -5.56 1.14
CA GLY A 133 3.13 -6.76 1.98
C GLY A 133 3.31 -8.05 1.17
N PRO A 134 2.51 -8.32 0.12
CA PRO A 134 2.73 -9.47 -0.76
C PRO A 134 4.11 -9.48 -1.44
N ALA A 135 4.62 -8.31 -1.86
CA ALA A 135 5.94 -8.21 -2.47
C ALA A 135 7.06 -8.59 -1.48
N ILE A 136 6.96 -8.16 -0.21
CA ILE A 136 7.88 -8.59 0.85
C ILE A 136 7.70 -10.09 1.14
N TYR A 137 6.46 -10.57 1.23
CA TYR A 137 6.15 -11.96 1.53
C TYR A 137 6.78 -12.93 0.53
N ILE A 138 6.83 -12.56 -0.76
CA ILE A 138 7.39 -13.40 -1.83
C ILE A 138 8.86 -13.08 -2.15
N GLY A 139 9.43 -12.02 -1.59
CA GLY A 139 10.84 -11.65 -1.77
C GLY A 139 11.13 -10.77 -2.99
N SER A 140 10.14 -10.01 -3.49
CA SER A 140 10.34 -9.07 -4.62
C SER A 140 11.23 -7.89 -4.22
N GLU A 141 11.85 -7.25 -5.21
CA GLU A 141 12.52 -5.96 -5.04
C GLU A 141 11.49 -4.83 -4.94
N ASN A 142 11.68 -3.92 -3.96
CA ASN A 142 10.72 -2.87 -3.65
C ASN A 142 11.36 -1.49 -3.63
N HIS A 143 10.84 -0.57 -4.44
CA HIS A 143 11.19 0.85 -4.43
C HIS A 143 10.03 1.66 -3.86
N ILE A 144 10.30 2.54 -2.89
CA ILE A 144 9.28 3.34 -2.21
C ILE A 144 9.57 4.82 -2.46
N THR A 145 8.53 5.58 -2.78
CA THR A 145 8.60 7.04 -2.86
C THR A 145 7.35 7.68 -2.29
N ALA A 146 7.52 8.83 -1.63
CA ALA A 146 6.41 9.65 -1.14
C ALA A 146 5.87 10.63 -2.21
N LYS A 147 6.45 10.65 -3.42
CA LYS A 147 6.15 11.64 -4.47
C LYS A 147 5.49 10.98 -5.68
N PRO A 148 4.15 10.83 -5.72
CA PRO A 148 3.42 10.20 -6.83
C PRO A 148 3.23 11.14 -8.03
N THR A 149 4.27 11.88 -8.41
CA THR A 149 4.24 12.81 -9.54
C THR A 149 4.94 12.22 -10.77
N PRO A 150 4.48 12.55 -12.00
CA PRO A 150 5.11 12.04 -13.22
C PRO A 150 6.61 12.31 -13.31
N ASP A 151 7.05 13.50 -12.89
CA ASP A 151 8.47 13.90 -12.93
C ASP A 151 9.36 13.08 -11.99
N ASN A 152 8.77 12.43 -11.00
CA ASN A 152 9.47 11.51 -10.10
C ASN A 152 9.29 10.05 -10.53
N LEU A 153 8.06 9.64 -10.85
CA LEU A 153 7.75 8.23 -11.13
C LEU A 153 8.37 7.74 -12.44
N LEU A 154 8.29 8.53 -13.52
CA LEU A 154 8.78 8.11 -14.82
C LEU A 154 10.30 7.87 -14.83
N PRO A 155 11.14 8.79 -14.31
CA PRO A 155 12.57 8.50 -14.17
C PRO A 155 12.86 7.27 -13.31
N MET A 156 12.19 7.11 -12.15
CA MET A 156 12.38 5.93 -11.30
C MET A 156 12.02 4.63 -12.02
N MET A 157 10.94 4.62 -12.82
CA MET A 157 10.54 3.43 -13.58
C MET A 157 11.61 3.00 -14.56
N ALA A 158 12.25 3.95 -15.26
CA ALA A 158 13.33 3.66 -16.20
C ALA A 158 14.64 3.27 -15.49
N GLU A 159 15.04 4.04 -14.47
CA GLU A 159 16.30 3.87 -13.75
C GLU A 159 16.39 2.53 -13.04
N HIS A 160 15.32 2.15 -12.34
CA HIS A 160 15.27 0.91 -11.56
C HIS A 160 14.66 -0.27 -12.35
N GLY A 161 14.25 -0.07 -13.60
CA GLY A 161 13.67 -1.14 -14.41
C GLY A 161 12.38 -1.71 -13.81
N ILE A 162 11.51 -0.85 -13.31
CA ILE A 162 10.25 -1.23 -12.65
C ILE A 162 9.41 -2.12 -13.54
N THR A 163 8.99 -3.26 -13.01
CA THR A 163 8.14 -4.23 -13.72
C THR A 163 6.69 -4.18 -13.27
N SER A 164 6.42 -3.67 -12.08
CA SER A 164 5.11 -3.71 -11.42
C SER A 164 4.77 -2.37 -10.78
N PHE A 165 3.58 -1.82 -11.10
CA PHE A 165 3.14 -0.52 -10.58
C PHE A 165 1.63 -0.46 -10.33
N PHE A 166 1.25 -0.05 -9.12
CA PHE A 166 -0.13 0.25 -8.74
C PHE A 166 -0.36 1.74 -8.56
N ALA A 167 -1.42 2.25 -9.17
CA ALA A 167 -1.87 3.62 -8.93
C ALA A 167 -3.38 3.78 -9.22
N PRO A 168 -4.06 4.75 -8.59
CA PRO A 168 -5.41 5.12 -8.97
C PRO A 168 -5.43 5.73 -10.39
N PRO A 169 -6.59 5.75 -11.07
CA PRO A 169 -6.72 6.30 -12.42
C PRO A 169 -6.17 7.72 -12.58
N THR A 170 -6.28 8.55 -11.57
CA THR A 170 -5.76 9.93 -11.58
C THR A 170 -4.25 10.01 -11.80
N VAL A 171 -3.50 9.10 -11.19
CA VAL A 171 -2.04 9.02 -11.37
C VAL A 171 -1.70 8.47 -12.75
N TRP A 172 -2.38 7.41 -13.22
CA TRP A 172 -2.22 6.89 -14.58
C TRP A 172 -2.48 7.97 -15.64
N ILE A 173 -3.55 8.76 -15.47
CA ILE A 173 -3.86 9.89 -16.37
C ILE A 173 -2.75 10.95 -16.33
N ALA A 174 -2.24 11.28 -15.14
CA ALA A 174 -1.14 12.24 -15.01
C ALA A 174 0.13 11.76 -15.72
N LEU A 175 0.49 10.47 -15.58
CA LEU A 175 1.62 9.86 -16.28
C LEU A 175 1.46 9.98 -17.80
N LEU A 176 0.30 9.58 -18.34
CA LEU A 176 0.02 9.64 -19.79
C LEU A 176 0.08 11.06 -20.38
N ARG A 177 -0.27 12.06 -19.59
CA ARG A 177 -0.25 13.49 -19.99
C ARG A 177 1.11 14.15 -19.83
N SER A 178 2.05 13.51 -19.16
CA SER A 178 3.38 14.06 -18.97
C SER A 178 4.17 14.07 -20.28
N PRO A 179 4.87 15.17 -20.60
CA PRO A 179 5.76 15.23 -21.76
C PRO A 179 6.97 14.26 -21.63
N LEU A 180 7.20 13.71 -20.45
CA LEU A 180 8.26 12.73 -20.20
C LEU A 180 7.81 11.32 -20.59
N PHE A 181 6.53 11.03 -20.66
CA PHE A 181 6.03 9.65 -20.84
C PHE A 181 6.59 8.98 -22.12
N ASP A 182 6.53 9.66 -23.26
CA ASP A 182 7.04 9.12 -24.52
C ASP A 182 8.58 9.14 -24.64
N LYS A 183 9.25 9.80 -23.70
CA LYS A 183 10.71 9.89 -23.63
C LYS A 183 11.31 8.90 -22.63
N THR A 184 10.49 8.27 -21.82
CA THR A 184 10.89 7.36 -20.76
C THR A 184 10.83 5.93 -21.27
N ASP A 185 11.88 5.17 -21.03
CA ASP A 185 11.88 3.74 -21.32
C ASP A 185 11.03 2.98 -20.30
N LEU A 186 9.83 2.59 -20.70
CA LEU A 186 8.89 1.80 -19.91
C LEU A 186 8.80 0.34 -20.41
N SER A 187 9.75 -0.12 -21.18
CA SER A 187 9.74 -1.46 -21.78
C SER A 187 9.75 -2.60 -20.76
N LYS A 188 10.23 -2.34 -19.54
CA LYS A 188 10.23 -3.30 -18.43
C LYS A 188 8.90 -3.33 -17.66
N LEU A 189 8.07 -2.30 -17.76
CA LEU A 189 6.81 -2.22 -17.02
C LEU A 189 5.79 -3.22 -17.57
N ALA A 190 5.78 -4.42 -17.01
CA ALA A 190 4.99 -5.54 -17.49
C ALA A 190 3.60 -5.60 -16.84
N LYS A 191 3.46 -5.12 -15.60
CA LYS A 191 2.24 -5.22 -14.79
C LYS A 191 1.79 -3.85 -14.32
N GLY A 192 0.58 -3.47 -14.69
CA GLY A 192 -0.08 -2.26 -14.23
C GLY A 192 -1.34 -2.60 -13.44
N TYR A 193 -1.54 -1.90 -12.35
CA TYR A 193 -2.73 -2.11 -11.53
C TYR A 193 -3.43 -0.79 -11.27
N TYR A 194 -4.75 -0.85 -11.24
CA TYR A 194 -5.55 0.30 -10.79
C TYR A 194 -6.73 -0.16 -9.94
N GLY A 195 -7.26 0.75 -9.16
CA GLY A 195 -8.39 0.48 -8.27
C GLY A 195 -8.81 1.74 -7.54
N ALA A 196 -9.61 1.58 -6.48
CA ALA A 196 -10.21 2.64 -5.69
C ALA A 196 -11.22 3.55 -6.46
N SER A 197 -11.14 3.60 -7.80
CA SER A 197 -12.10 4.27 -8.68
C SER A 197 -12.10 3.67 -10.08
N ILE A 198 -13.14 4.00 -10.84
CA ILE A 198 -13.31 3.49 -12.21
C ILE A 198 -12.33 4.18 -13.16
N MET A 199 -11.61 3.40 -13.95
CA MET A 199 -10.76 3.90 -15.04
C MET A 199 -11.64 4.21 -16.27
N PRO A 200 -11.56 5.44 -16.84
CA PRO A 200 -12.25 5.75 -18.09
C PRO A 200 -11.78 4.83 -19.22
N VAL A 201 -12.71 4.38 -20.04
CA VAL A 201 -12.42 3.44 -21.15
C VAL A 201 -11.39 4.01 -22.12
N GLU A 202 -11.46 5.31 -22.42
CA GLU A 202 -10.51 5.96 -23.32
C GLU A 202 -9.08 5.98 -22.74
N VAL A 203 -8.95 6.08 -21.43
CA VAL A 203 -7.64 5.97 -20.75
C VAL A 203 -7.09 4.55 -20.85
N MET A 204 -7.94 3.53 -20.66
CA MET A 204 -7.53 2.13 -20.86
C MET A 204 -7.07 1.87 -22.30
N LYS A 205 -7.78 2.38 -23.30
CA LYS A 205 -7.38 2.29 -24.71
C LYS A 205 -6.06 3.01 -24.97
N GLU A 206 -5.86 4.17 -24.38
CA GLU A 206 -4.61 4.92 -24.50
C GLU A 206 -3.44 4.16 -23.90
N ILE A 207 -3.61 3.59 -22.69
CA ILE A 207 -2.59 2.72 -22.06
C ILE A 207 -2.25 1.55 -22.99
N SER A 208 -3.26 0.81 -23.45
CA SER A 208 -3.04 -0.35 -24.33
C SER A 208 -2.34 0.02 -25.65
N ARG A 209 -2.60 1.20 -26.21
CA ARG A 209 -1.94 1.68 -27.42
C ARG A 209 -0.49 2.08 -27.20
N ARG A 210 -0.19 2.78 -26.08
CA ARG A 210 1.15 3.31 -25.78
C ARG A 210 2.05 2.29 -25.11
N LEU A 211 1.48 1.36 -24.34
CA LEU A 211 2.17 0.27 -23.65
C LEU A 211 1.53 -1.08 -24.01
N PRO A 212 1.68 -1.56 -25.25
CA PRO A 212 1.00 -2.77 -25.70
C PRO A 212 1.46 -4.06 -25.00
N HIS A 213 2.61 -4.02 -24.34
CA HIS A 213 3.16 -5.12 -23.54
C HIS A 213 2.66 -5.10 -22.08
N LEU A 214 2.08 -4.00 -21.63
CA LEU A 214 1.60 -3.85 -20.25
C LEU A 214 0.32 -4.66 -20.05
N ARG A 215 0.34 -5.56 -19.10
CA ARG A 215 -0.85 -6.24 -18.60
C ARG A 215 -1.47 -5.40 -17.50
N LEU A 216 -2.76 -5.08 -17.63
CA LEU A 216 -3.46 -4.16 -16.73
C LEU A 216 -4.55 -4.90 -15.93
N TRP A 217 -4.60 -4.71 -14.62
CA TRP A 217 -5.62 -5.26 -13.73
C TRP A 217 -6.42 -4.16 -13.06
N ASN A 218 -7.73 -4.40 -12.91
CA ASN A 218 -8.60 -3.61 -12.02
C ASN A 218 -8.83 -4.37 -10.72
N LEU A 219 -8.65 -3.68 -9.59
CA LEU A 219 -8.83 -4.25 -8.27
C LEU A 219 -9.93 -3.49 -7.51
N TYR A 220 -10.83 -4.25 -6.90
CA TYR A 220 -11.85 -3.73 -6.00
C TYR A 220 -11.74 -4.41 -4.65
N GLY A 221 -11.90 -3.62 -3.58
CA GLY A 221 -11.86 -4.13 -2.23
C GLY A 221 -12.27 -3.10 -1.17
N GLN A 222 -12.19 -3.53 0.06
CA GLN A 222 -12.51 -2.73 1.25
C GLN A 222 -11.53 -3.07 2.36
N THR A 223 -11.19 -2.11 3.20
CA THR A 223 -10.22 -2.32 4.30
C THR A 223 -10.63 -3.49 5.21
N GLU A 224 -11.94 -3.63 5.46
CA GLU A 224 -12.51 -4.62 6.38
C GLU A 224 -12.36 -6.08 5.92
N ILE A 225 -11.96 -6.32 4.68
CA ILE A 225 -11.76 -7.67 4.11
C ILE A 225 -10.30 -7.97 3.74
N ALA A 226 -9.36 -7.18 4.23
CA ALA A 226 -7.90 -7.34 4.20
C ALA A 226 -7.16 -7.16 2.85
N PRO A 227 -7.45 -6.29 1.90
CA PRO A 227 -8.68 -5.65 1.47
C PRO A 227 -9.24 -6.12 0.11
N LEU A 228 -8.51 -6.97 -0.69
CA LEU A 228 -8.87 -7.30 -2.08
C LEU A 228 -10.03 -8.28 -2.14
N ALA A 229 -11.15 -7.86 -2.76
CA ALA A 229 -12.35 -8.67 -2.94
C ALA A 229 -12.47 -9.28 -4.32
N THR A 230 -12.38 -8.44 -5.37
CA THR A 230 -12.53 -8.88 -6.75
C THR A 230 -11.46 -8.28 -7.65
N MET A 231 -11.23 -8.94 -8.77
CA MET A 231 -10.26 -8.49 -9.74
C MET A 231 -10.72 -8.76 -11.17
N LEU A 232 -10.56 -7.76 -12.05
CA LEU A 232 -10.71 -7.90 -13.48
C LEU A 232 -9.32 -8.05 -14.10
N GLY A 233 -9.08 -9.19 -14.72
CA GLY A 233 -7.80 -9.51 -15.35
C GLY A 233 -7.54 -8.76 -16.65
N PRO A 234 -6.32 -8.84 -17.20
CA PRO A 234 -5.90 -8.08 -18.38
C PRO A 234 -6.75 -8.35 -19.61
N ASP A 235 -7.13 -9.61 -19.86
CA ASP A 235 -7.88 -10.01 -21.06
C ASP A 235 -9.32 -9.46 -21.09
N ASP A 236 -9.84 -9.06 -19.95
CA ASP A 236 -11.22 -8.58 -19.80
C ASP A 236 -11.33 -7.05 -19.73
N GLN A 237 -10.23 -6.30 -19.63
CA GLN A 237 -10.25 -4.85 -19.44
C GLN A 237 -11.09 -4.10 -20.48
N LEU A 238 -10.85 -4.35 -21.76
CA LEU A 238 -11.61 -3.72 -22.84
C LEU A 238 -12.84 -4.51 -23.24
N ARG A 239 -12.92 -5.79 -22.87
CA ARG A 239 -14.07 -6.66 -23.17
C ARG A 239 -15.23 -6.43 -22.20
N LYS A 240 -14.92 -6.08 -20.95
CA LYS A 240 -15.90 -5.87 -19.86
C LYS A 240 -15.64 -4.56 -19.12
N PRO A 241 -15.65 -3.43 -19.83
CA PRO A 241 -15.34 -2.14 -19.20
C PRO A 241 -16.33 -1.85 -18.07
N GLY A 242 -15.81 -1.34 -16.94
CA GLY A 242 -16.61 -1.03 -15.75
C GLY A 242 -16.93 -2.22 -14.84
N SER A 243 -16.52 -3.45 -15.20
CA SER A 243 -16.65 -4.59 -14.31
C SER A 243 -15.63 -4.53 -13.18
N ALA A 244 -16.06 -4.89 -11.96
CA ALA A 244 -15.17 -5.12 -10.83
C ALA A 244 -14.45 -6.48 -10.88
N GLY A 245 -14.77 -7.32 -11.87
CA GLY A 245 -14.14 -8.62 -12.08
C GLY A 245 -14.81 -9.76 -11.31
N ARG A 246 -14.00 -10.71 -10.86
CA ARG A 246 -14.44 -11.92 -10.14
C ARG A 246 -13.82 -11.94 -8.76
N ALA A 247 -14.46 -12.66 -7.82
CA ALA A 247 -13.87 -12.94 -6.52
C ALA A 247 -12.46 -13.50 -6.68
N VAL A 248 -11.54 -12.96 -5.86
CA VAL A 248 -10.17 -13.52 -5.76
C VAL A 248 -10.16 -14.77 -4.89
N LEU A 249 -9.05 -15.46 -4.86
CA LEU A 249 -8.87 -16.65 -4.01
C LEU A 249 -9.21 -16.31 -2.55
N ASN A 250 -9.84 -17.24 -1.85
CA ASN A 250 -10.26 -17.12 -0.44
C ASN A 250 -11.32 -16.02 -0.16
N VAL A 251 -11.96 -15.49 -1.19
CA VAL A 251 -13.06 -14.51 -1.04
C VAL A 251 -14.33 -15.04 -1.68
N GLU A 252 -15.42 -14.98 -0.95
CA GLU A 252 -16.76 -15.23 -1.48
C GLU A 252 -17.48 -13.89 -1.72
N THR A 253 -18.04 -13.71 -2.93
CA THR A 253 -18.86 -12.54 -3.28
C THR A 253 -20.27 -12.98 -3.63
N ARG A 254 -21.26 -12.23 -3.16
CA ARG A 254 -22.68 -12.47 -3.45
C ARG A 254 -23.34 -11.15 -3.86
N VAL A 255 -24.07 -11.22 -4.97
CA VAL A 255 -24.98 -10.14 -5.40
C VAL A 255 -26.32 -10.35 -4.68
N VAL A 256 -26.84 -9.31 -4.04
CA VAL A 256 -28.10 -9.30 -3.28
C VAL A 256 -29.05 -8.28 -3.87
#